data_970053283f755bcc287b12de548d05b0
#
_entry.id   970053283f755bcc287b12de548d05b0
#
_cell.length_a   1.000
_cell.length_b   1.000
_cell.length_c   1.000
_cell.angle_alpha   90.00
_cell.angle_beta   90.00
_cell.angle_gamma   90.00
#
_symmetry.space_group_name_H-M   'P 1'
#
loop_
_entity.id
_entity.type
_entity.pdbx_description
1 polymer ?
#
loop_
_entity_poly.entity_id
_entity_poly.type
_entity_poly.pdbx_seq_one_letter_code
_entity_poly.pdbx_strand_id
1 'polypeptide(L)'
;MRQCEECRKLVVFGSLERFCRSRDYTFHSTGETHHIKSPIAFETFNVIYLIQCRLCNLQYIGETKRRLKDHFNEHRRPILNPTGNHIHTAVSEHFVTSNHSDNHMLLIPIEKLKNGRDSFRKAREAHLIHKAKSVEPLGINKRDEL
;
A
#
# COMPACT_ATOMS: atom_id res chain seq x y z
N MET A 1 -9.93 -13.86 0.08
CA MET A 1 -9.72 -13.23 -1.23
C MET A 1 -8.87 -14.13 -2.11
N ARG A 2 -9.35 -14.35 -3.33
CA ARG A 2 -8.61 -15.18 -4.27
C ARG A 2 -7.37 -14.43 -4.74
N GLN A 3 -6.19 -14.96 -4.48
CA GLN A 3 -4.97 -14.42 -5.03
C GLN A 3 -4.95 -14.67 -6.55
N CYS A 4 -4.72 -13.63 -7.34
CA CYS A 4 -4.52 -13.78 -8.77
C CYS A 4 -3.18 -14.53 -9.02
N GLU A 5 -3.05 -15.18 -10.17
CA GLU A 5 -1.82 -15.88 -10.53
C GLU A 5 -0.61 -14.95 -10.55
N GLU A 6 -0.80 -13.72 -11.01
CA GLU A 6 0.25 -12.71 -11.05
C GLU A 6 0.69 -12.27 -9.67
N CYS A 7 -0.22 -12.25 -8.70
CA CYS A 7 0.12 -11.95 -7.32
C CYS A 7 0.94 -13.05 -6.65
N ARG A 8 0.91 -14.26 -7.20
CA ARG A 8 1.77 -15.35 -6.74
C ARG A 8 3.22 -15.15 -7.21
N LYS A 9 3.40 -14.43 -8.31
CA LYS A 9 4.71 -14.08 -8.85
C LYS A 9 5.10 -12.71 -8.31
N LEU A 10 5.43 -12.66 -7.05
CA LEU A 10 5.87 -11.42 -6.43
C LEU A 10 7.23 -11.02 -6.97
N VAL A 11 7.40 -9.75 -7.27
CA VAL A 11 8.69 -9.22 -7.66
C VAL A 11 9.56 -9.12 -6.41
N VAL A 12 10.76 -9.63 -6.50
CA VAL A 12 11.72 -9.57 -5.40
C VAL A 12 12.13 -8.12 -5.16
N PHE A 13 12.04 -7.71 -3.91
CA PHE A 13 12.41 -6.39 -3.47
C PHE A 13 13.40 -6.53 -2.32
N GLY A 14 14.68 -6.50 -2.66
CA GLY A 14 15.72 -6.98 -1.78
C GLY A 14 15.56 -8.50 -1.62
N SER A 15 15.52 -8.99 -0.41
CA SER A 15 15.28 -10.41 -0.12
C SER A 15 13.80 -10.74 0.05
N LEU A 16 12.88 -9.80 -0.26
CA LEU A 16 11.48 -9.94 0.09
C LEU A 16 10.57 -9.80 -1.12
N GLU A 17 9.67 -10.74 -1.25
CA GLU A 17 8.66 -10.77 -2.30
C GLU A 17 7.39 -10.08 -1.80
N ARG A 18 7.27 -8.76 -2.02
CA ARG A 18 6.18 -7.94 -1.49
C ARG A 18 5.39 -7.19 -2.53
N PHE A 19 5.84 -7.24 -3.77
CA PHE A 19 5.25 -6.48 -4.86
C PHE A 19 4.38 -7.37 -5.73
N CYS A 20 3.14 -6.95 -5.95
CA CYS A 20 2.23 -7.66 -6.82
C CYS A 20 1.93 -6.83 -8.07
N ARG A 21 2.26 -7.35 -9.25
CA ARG A 21 1.93 -6.76 -10.54
C ARG A 21 0.58 -7.27 -11.03
N SER A 22 -0.45 -7.07 -10.26
CA SER A 22 -1.78 -7.45 -10.70
C SER A 22 -2.35 -6.43 -11.66
N ARG A 23 -3.23 -6.88 -12.56
CA ARG A 23 -4.04 -5.99 -13.39
C ARG A 23 -5.28 -5.51 -12.67
N ASP A 24 -5.68 -6.20 -11.63
CA ASP A 24 -6.87 -5.89 -10.86
C ASP A 24 -6.52 -5.78 -9.39
N TYR A 25 -7.27 -4.96 -8.68
CA TYR A 25 -7.22 -4.93 -7.22
C TYR A 25 -8.63 -4.80 -6.67
N THR A 26 -8.84 -5.38 -5.49
CA THR A 26 -10.15 -5.38 -4.83
C THR A 26 -10.06 -4.65 -3.51
N PHE A 27 -10.98 -3.72 -3.29
CA PHE A 27 -11.13 -3.07 -2.00
C PHE A 27 -11.83 -4.03 -1.05
N HIS A 28 -11.10 -4.46 -0.03
CA HIS A 28 -11.60 -5.47 0.91
C HIS A 28 -12.89 -5.03 1.61
N SER A 29 -12.96 -3.77 2.03
CA SER A 29 -14.12 -3.24 2.78
C SER A 29 -15.39 -3.14 1.95
N THR A 30 -15.27 -2.95 0.64
CA THR A 30 -16.45 -2.76 -0.26
C THR A 30 -16.69 -3.96 -1.16
N GLY A 31 -15.69 -4.79 -1.38
CA GLY A 31 -15.74 -5.87 -2.36
C GLY A 31 -15.64 -5.41 -3.82
N GLU A 32 -15.48 -4.11 -4.05
CA GLU A 32 -15.38 -3.54 -5.39
C GLU A 32 -14.03 -3.83 -6.01
N THR A 33 -14.03 -4.35 -7.24
CA THR A 33 -12.81 -4.65 -7.99
C THR A 33 -12.56 -3.57 -9.04
N HIS A 34 -11.32 -3.12 -9.12
CA HIS A 34 -10.86 -2.11 -10.06
C HIS A 34 -9.78 -2.65 -10.97
N HIS A 35 -9.79 -2.18 -12.20
CA HIS A 35 -8.80 -2.56 -13.20
C HIS A 35 -7.69 -1.52 -13.30
N ILE A 36 -6.43 -1.99 -13.27
CA ILE A 36 -5.26 -1.14 -13.43
C ILE A 36 -5.02 -0.96 -14.94
N LYS A 37 -5.07 0.30 -15.39
CA LYS A 37 -5.02 0.63 -16.83
C LYS A 37 -3.70 0.27 -17.50
N SER A 38 -2.59 0.36 -16.77
CA SER A 38 -1.27 0.06 -17.30
C SER A 38 -0.35 -0.44 -16.20
N PRO A 39 0.64 -1.29 -16.52
CA PRO A 39 1.59 -1.78 -15.52
C PRO A 39 2.35 -0.65 -14.85
N ILE A 40 2.56 -0.76 -13.55
CA ILE A 40 3.30 0.21 -12.74
C ILE A 40 4.48 -0.52 -12.10
N ALA A 41 5.68 -0.04 -12.36
CA ALA A 41 6.90 -0.64 -11.84
C ALA A 41 7.28 -0.05 -10.46
N PHE A 42 8.12 -0.72 -9.71
CA PHE A 42 8.62 -0.30 -8.41
C PHE A 42 9.36 1.01 -8.44
N GLU A 43 10.08 1.30 -9.54
CA GLU A 43 10.89 2.50 -9.71
C GLU A 43 10.05 3.71 -10.09
N THR A 44 8.74 3.53 -10.26
CA THR A 44 7.84 4.59 -10.69
C THR A 44 7.67 5.64 -9.59
N PHE A 45 7.74 6.90 -9.99
CA PHE A 45 7.46 8.07 -9.17
C PHE A 45 5.99 8.45 -9.30
N ASN A 46 5.47 9.21 -8.37
CA ASN A 46 4.14 9.80 -8.47
C ASN A 46 3.03 8.73 -8.54
N VAL A 47 2.94 7.94 -7.52
CA VAL A 47 2.09 6.74 -7.52
C VAL A 47 1.12 6.76 -6.33
N ILE A 48 -0.10 6.35 -6.58
CA ILE A 48 -1.01 5.89 -5.52
C ILE A 48 -0.85 4.39 -5.40
N TYR A 49 -0.70 3.90 -4.19
CA TYR A 49 -0.48 2.49 -3.93
C TYR A 49 -1.42 1.98 -2.83
N LEU A 50 -1.59 0.67 -2.80
CA LEU A 50 -2.35 -0.03 -1.79
C LEU A 50 -1.41 -1.01 -1.09
N ILE A 51 -1.43 -1.00 0.24
CA ILE A 51 -0.79 -2.04 1.04
C ILE A 51 -1.87 -2.87 1.69
N GLN A 52 -1.81 -4.17 1.50
CA GLN A 52 -2.74 -5.10 2.11
C GLN A 52 -2.01 -5.99 3.10
N CYS A 53 -2.58 -6.17 4.28
CA CYS A 53 -2.11 -7.18 5.20
C CYS A 53 -2.67 -8.52 4.77
N ARG A 54 -1.81 -9.46 4.42
CA ARG A 54 -2.22 -10.80 3.97
C ARG A 54 -2.87 -11.62 5.07
N LEU A 55 -2.63 -11.26 6.33
CA LEU A 55 -3.14 -12.00 7.46
C LEU A 55 -4.56 -11.61 7.85
N CYS A 56 -4.85 -10.32 7.88
CA CYS A 56 -6.18 -9.80 8.28
C CYS A 56 -6.95 -9.11 7.16
N ASN A 57 -6.35 -8.96 5.99
CA ASN A 57 -6.91 -8.33 4.79
C ASN A 57 -7.19 -6.82 4.90
N LEU A 58 -6.83 -6.18 6.01
CA LEU A 58 -6.97 -4.73 6.12
C LEU A 58 -6.05 -4.04 5.12
N GLN A 59 -6.52 -2.92 4.59
CA GLN A 59 -5.85 -2.20 3.50
C GLN A 59 -5.54 -0.77 3.89
N TYR A 60 -4.49 -0.25 3.27
CA TYR A 60 -4.02 1.12 3.38
C TYR A 60 -3.83 1.69 1.98
N ILE A 61 -4.35 2.89 1.74
CA ILE A 61 -4.09 3.64 0.51
C ILE A 61 -3.10 4.75 0.84
N GLY A 62 -2.05 4.84 0.05
CA GLY A 62 -1.04 5.87 0.23
C GLY A 62 -0.62 6.51 -1.09
N GLU A 63 0.13 7.58 -0.99
CA GLU A 63 0.68 8.29 -2.13
C GLU A 63 2.17 8.54 -1.92
N THR A 64 2.91 8.65 -3.00
CA THR A 64 4.31 9.05 -2.95
C THR A 64 4.73 9.79 -4.21
N LYS A 65 5.53 10.85 -4.05
CA LYS A 65 6.20 11.52 -5.17
C LYS A 65 7.53 10.88 -5.50
N ARG A 66 8.07 10.07 -4.60
CA ARG A 66 9.36 9.38 -4.76
C ARG A 66 9.14 8.02 -5.41
N ARG A 67 10.24 7.31 -5.69
CA ARG A 67 10.15 5.94 -6.18
C ARG A 67 9.38 5.08 -5.20
N LEU A 68 8.44 4.30 -5.72
CA LEU A 68 7.57 3.47 -4.89
C LEU A 68 8.36 2.55 -3.97
N LYS A 69 9.45 1.96 -4.45
CA LYS A 69 10.28 1.05 -3.66
C LYS A 69 10.90 1.72 -2.43
N ASP A 70 11.36 2.96 -2.57
CA ASP A 70 11.97 3.68 -1.46
C ASP A 70 10.94 4.00 -0.38
N HIS A 71 9.76 4.39 -0.81
CA HIS A 71 8.67 4.70 0.09
C HIS A 71 8.16 3.46 0.82
N PHE A 72 8.08 2.34 0.12
CA PHE A 72 7.70 1.06 0.72
C PHE A 72 8.68 0.64 1.82
N ASN A 73 9.97 0.84 1.60
CA ASN A 73 10.99 0.55 2.60
C ASN A 73 10.81 1.39 3.86
N GLU A 74 10.33 2.62 3.75
CA GLU A 74 10.04 3.46 4.91
C GLU A 74 8.94 2.86 5.79
N HIS A 75 7.95 2.22 5.18
CA HIS A 75 6.93 1.51 5.95
C HIS A 75 7.48 0.26 6.62
N ARG A 76 8.44 -0.42 5.99
CA ARG A 76 9.01 -1.67 6.49
C ARG A 76 10.02 -1.49 7.62
N ARG A 77 10.86 -0.46 7.55
CA ARG A 77 11.95 -0.25 8.52
C ARG A 77 11.48 -0.28 9.97
N PRO A 78 10.41 0.43 10.36
CA PRO A 78 9.93 0.38 11.74
C PRO A 78 9.38 -0.98 12.15
N ILE A 79 8.91 -1.79 11.19
CA ILE A 79 8.44 -3.15 11.47
C ILE A 79 9.62 -4.08 11.75
N LEU A 80 10.69 -3.94 10.96
CA LEU A 80 11.91 -4.76 11.12
C LEU A 80 12.70 -4.39 12.37
N ASN A 81 12.64 -3.12 12.77
CA ASN A 81 13.34 -2.61 13.95
C ASN A 81 12.43 -1.68 14.76
N PRO A 82 11.45 -2.23 15.50
CA PRO A 82 10.44 -1.42 16.20
C PRO A 82 11.00 -0.48 17.27
N THR A 83 12.16 -0.82 17.83
CA THR A 83 12.81 -0.03 18.88
C THR A 83 13.86 0.93 18.35
N GLY A 84 14.07 0.96 17.02
CA GLY A 84 15.02 1.87 16.38
C GLY A 84 14.47 3.29 16.25
N ASN A 85 15.35 4.20 15.77
CA ASN A 85 14.99 5.61 15.56
C ASN A 85 14.27 5.81 14.22
N HIS A 86 13.20 5.10 14.01
CA HIS A 86 12.37 5.22 12.82
C HIS A 86 11.04 5.88 13.14
N ILE A 87 10.54 6.69 12.22
CA ILE A 87 9.20 7.25 12.32
C ILE A 87 8.20 6.16 11.98
N HIS A 88 7.31 5.88 12.91
CA HIS A 88 6.23 4.92 12.68
C HIS A 88 5.13 5.55 11.80
N THR A 89 4.69 4.77 10.82
CA THR A 89 3.56 5.13 9.96
C THR A 89 2.32 4.36 10.40
N ALA A 90 1.15 4.71 9.89
CA ALA A 90 -0.07 3.95 10.15
C ALA A 90 0.10 2.47 9.78
N VAL A 91 0.80 2.21 8.67
CA VAL A 91 1.12 0.84 8.23
C VAL A 91 2.00 0.12 9.24
N SER A 92 3.14 0.73 9.62
CA SER A 92 4.05 0.07 10.55
C SER A 92 3.41 -0.16 11.92
N GLU A 93 2.60 0.77 12.40
CA GLU A 93 1.84 0.58 13.64
C GLU A 93 0.93 -0.65 13.56
N HIS A 94 0.23 -0.82 12.45
CA HIS A 94 -0.65 -1.98 12.27
C HIS A 94 0.11 -3.30 12.43
N PHE A 95 1.26 -3.41 11.78
CA PHE A 95 2.04 -4.66 11.82
C PHE A 95 2.73 -4.87 13.16
N VAL A 96 3.20 -3.82 13.81
CA VAL A 96 3.86 -3.92 15.12
C VAL A 96 2.85 -4.24 16.22
N THR A 97 1.76 -3.47 16.32
CA THR A 97 0.77 -3.63 17.41
C THR A 97 -0.04 -4.91 17.28
N SER A 98 -0.28 -5.38 16.08
CA SER A 98 -1.02 -6.62 15.82
C SER A 98 -0.11 -7.85 15.85
N ASN A 99 1.19 -7.66 16.08
CA ASN A 99 2.19 -8.72 16.04
C ASN A 99 2.22 -9.46 14.70
N HIS A 100 1.96 -8.71 13.62
CA HIS A 100 2.08 -9.23 12.26
C HIS A 100 3.50 -9.02 11.75
N SER A 101 3.96 -9.92 10.90
CA SER A 101 5.28 -9.81 10.27
C SER A 101 5.22 -8.90 9.03
N ASP A 102 6.34 -8.27 8.69
CA ASP A 102 6.50 -7.59 7.40
C ASP A 102 6.28 -8.53 6.21
N ASN A 103 6.40 -9.84 6.44
CA ASN A 103 6.07 -10.87 5.44
C ASN A 103 4.60 -10.84 5.02
N HIS A 104 3.74 -10.24 5.81
CA HIS A 104 2.31 -10.13 5.50
C HIS A 104 1.96 -8.87 4.71
N MET A 105 2.94 -7.99 4.46
CA MET A 105 2.72 -6.79 3.64
C MET A 105 2.70 -7.15 2.16
N LEU A 106 1.63 -6.79 1.48
CA LEU A 106 1.53 -6.89 0.03
C LEU A 106 1.38 -5.49 -0.54
N LEU A 107 2.28 -5.11 -1.44
CA LEU A 107 2.24 -3.82 -2.11
C LEU A 107 1.64 -3.95 -3.50
N ILE A 108 0.60 -3.17 -3.77
CA ILE A 108 -0.06 -3.12 -5.07
C ILE A 108 -0.08 -1.66 -5.53
N PRO A 109 0.69 -1.29 -6.57
CA PRO A 109 0.57 0.04 -7.15
C PRO A 109 -0.74 0.11 -7.95
N ILE A 110 -1.56 1.12 -7.70
CA ILE A 110 -2.90 1.19 -8.29
C ILE A 110 -3.09 2.31 -9.29
N GLU A 111 -2.35 3.40 -9.18
CA GLU A 111 -2.48 4.51 -10.11
C GLU A 111 -1.18 5.28 -10.25
N LYS A 112 -0.73 5.46 -11.50
CA LYS A 112 0.36 6.36 -11.83
C LYS A 112 -0.22 7.71 -12.21
N LEU A 113 0.18 8.77 -11.52
CA LEU A 113 -0.34 10.11 -11.77
C LEU A 113 0.46 10.82 -12.84
N LYS A 114 -0.24 11.51 -13.74
CA LYS A 114 0.38 12.33 -14.78
C LYS A 114 0.88 13.66 -14.25
N ASN A 115 0.16 14.21 -13.25
CA ASN A 115 0.48 15.48 -12.64
C ASN A 115 1.24 15.25 -11.34
N GLY A 116 2.43 15.84 -11.21
CA GLY A 116 3.29 15.69 -10.04
C GLY A 116 3.03 16.65 -8.89
N ARG A 117 1.97 17.47 -8.96
CA ARG A 117 1.66 18.43 -7.89
C ARG A 117 1.22 17.69 -6.62
N ASP A 118 1.72 18.14 -5.48
CA ASP A 118 1.36 17.58 -4.17
C ASP A 118 -0.14 17.64 -3.92
N SER A 119 -0.77 18.76 -4.24
CA SER A 119 -2.21 18.95 -4.06
C SER A 119 -3.04 17.96 -4.87
N PHE A 120 -2.65 17.71 -6.10
CA PHE A 120 -3.34 16.74 -6.97
C PHE A 120 -3.19 15.31 -6.45
N ARG A 121 -1.96 14.95 -6.07
CA ARG A 121 -1.66 13.61 -5.56
C ARG A 121 -2.42 13.33 -4.27
N LYS A 122 -2.43 14.29 -3.35
CA LYS A 122 -3.15 14.17 -2.07
C LYS A 122 -4.66 14.10 -2.27
N ALA A 123 -5.19 14.85 -3.22
CA ALA A 123 -6.62 14.80 -3.56
C ALA A 123 -7.02 13.43 -4.11
N ARG A 124 -6.18 12.85 -4.97
CA ARG A 124 -6.42 11.49 -5.49
C ARG A 124 -6.35 10.45 -4.39
N GLU A 125 -5.39 10.56 -3.51
CA GLU A 125 -5.28 9.67 -2.34
C GLU A 125 -6.55 9.73 -1.49
N ALA A 126 -6.98 10.93 -1.11
CA ALA A 126 -8.18 11.11 -0.30
C ALA A 126 -9.43 10.53 -0.97
N HIS A 127 -9.57 10.75 -2.27
CA HIS A 127 -10.67 10.19 -3.04
C HIS A 127 -10.68 8.66 -3.00
N LEU A 128 -9.53 8.04 -3.18
CA LEU A 128 -9.41 6.58 -3.17
C LEU A 128 -9.58 5.99 -1.78
N ILE A 129 -9.09 6.66 -0.74
CA ILE A 129 -9.32 6.26 0.65
C ILE A 129 -10.82 6.21 0.94
N HIS A 130 -11.53 7.24 0.53
CA HIS A 130 -12.99 7.32 0.71
C HIS A 130 -13.70 6.21 -0.07
N LYS A 131 -13.33 6.03 -1.32
CA LYS A 131 -13.92 5.00 -2.20
C LYS A 131 -13.66 3.58 -1.68
N ALA A 132 -12.46 3.33 -1.20
CA ALA A 132 -12.07 2.03 -0.65
C ALA A 132 -12.60 1.77 0.75
N LYS A 133 -13.06 2.81 1.45
CA LYS A 133 -13.43 2.73 2.87
C LYS A 133 -12.29 2.13 3.71
N SER A 134 -11.06 2.61 3.46
CA SER A 134 -9.87 2.06 4.10
C SER A 134 -9.50 2.74 5.42
N VAL A 135 -10.35 3.64 5.92
CA VAL A 135 -10.15 4.31 7.21
C VAL A 135 -10.51 3.36 8.35
N GLU A 136 -9.75 3.44 9.44
CA GLU A 136 -9.99 2.65 10.65
C GLU A 136 -11.44 2.77 11.16
N PRO A 137 -12.05 1.72 11.65
CA PRO A 137 -11.51 0.36 11.84
C PRO A 137 -11.63 -0.54 10.62
N LEU A 138 -12.20 -0.07 9.51
CA LEU A 138 -12.42 -0.87 8.31
C LEU A 138 -11.14 -1.12 7.51
N GLY A 139 -10.14 -0.28 7.72
CA GLY A 139 -8.83 -0.36 7.09
C GLY A 139 -7.74 0.20 7.99
N ILE A 140 -6.58 0.47 7.40
CA ILE A 140 -5.39 0.91 8.14
C ILE A 140 -5.24 2.43 8.16
N ASN A 141 -5.83 3.15 7.20
CA ASN A 141 -5.73 4.61 7.17
C ASN A 141 -6.29 5.24 8.44
N LYS A 142 -5.60 6.26 8.94
CA LYS A 142 -6.05 7.02 10.11
C LYS A 142 -6.99 8.14 9.71
N ARG A 143 -7.96 8.46 10.56
CA ARG A 143 -8.95 9.52 10.29
C ARG A 143 -8.33 10.91 10.25
N ASP A 144 -7.33 11.15 11.06
CA ASP A 144 -6.65 12.44 11.16
C ASP A 144 -5.66 12.71 10.02
N GLU A 145 -5.45 11.74 9.17
CA GLU A 145 -4.58 11.88 7.98
C GLU A 145 -5.35 12.27 6.72
N LEU A 146 -6.65 12.47 6.82
CA LEU A 146 -7.50 12.81 5.68
C LEU A 146 -7.52 14.30 5.38
#